data_41bfe539e7dfd7eecf0017b16b256d54
#
_entry.id   41bfe539e7dfd7eecf0017b16b256d54
#
_cell.length_a   1.000
_cell.length_b   1.000
_cell.length_c   1.000
_cell.angle_alpha   90.00
_cell.angle_beta   90.00
_cell.angle_gamma   90.00
#
_symmetry.space_group_name_H-M   'P 1'
#
loop_
_entity.id
_entity.type
_entity.pdbx_description
1 polymer ?
#
loop_
_entity_poly.entity_id
_entity_poly.type
_entity_poly.pdbx_seq_one_letter_code
_entity_poly.pdbx_strand_id
1 'polypeptide(L)'
;GTSFAVGIGFTSVWYPKEWQGRALGIFGMGNAGAAITTFMAPSLLNEFSIDDPQNGWKLLPVIYACALIVIGVIFLIFTKNKKADKSNKSIPEMLSTLKSTRVWRFGAYYFLVFGLFVAYSQWLLPNFMNTYRTTLVMGGMFATMFSLPSGVIRAFGGYLSDKYGARKVMYWVLGSTVILSFLLMIPRMDVLTAGPGVSAGKKGVITEVSATNVRIDDKDFPVKPKVEKVIEGSPIFPVKNSWQEVVVTQNQEVKKKELLAKGVTHIHFDANMWVYLVLVILIGISWGIGKAAVYKHIPDYFPNEVGVVGGMVGLLG
;
A
#
# COMPACT_ATOMS: atom_id res chain seq x y z
N GLY A 1 -8.92 -17.61 -7.41
CA GLY A 1 -10.07 -17.71 -6.52
C GLY A 1 -10.46 -19.14 -6.15
N THR A 2 -10.97 -19.92 -7.08
CA THR A 2 -11.54 -21.28 -6.82
C THR A 2 -10.53 -22.27 -6.26
N SER A 3 -9.31 -22.31 -6.76
CA SER A 3 -8.24 -23.22 -6.30
C SER A 3 -7.88 -23.03 -4.83
N PHE A 4 -7.95 -21.80 -4.31
CA PHE A 4 -7.64 -21.51 -2.92
C PHE A 4 -8.69 -22.11 -1.97
N ALA A 5 -9.98 -22.00 -2.30
CA ALA A 5 -11.06 -22.59 -1.52
C ALA A 5 -10.96 -24.13 -1.46
N VAL A 6 -10.65 -24.77 -2.61
CA VAL A 6 -10.42 -26.21 -2.69
C VAL A 6 -9.22 -26.63 -1.83
N GLY A 7 -8.11 -25.87 -1.90
CA GLY A 7 -6.91 -26.13 -1.10
C GLY A 7 -7.14 -26.00 0.41
N ILE A 8 -7.98 -25.05 0.86
CA ILE A 8 -8.39 -24.95 2.27
C ILE A 8 -9.14 -26.20 2.70
N GLY A 9 -10.13 -26.63 1.92
CA GLY A 9 -10.89 -27.86 2.20
C GLY A 9 -9.98 -29.08 2.23
N PHE A 10 -9.09 -29.23 1.25
CA PHE A 10 -8.11 -30.30 1.19
C PHE A 10 -7.20 -30.32 2.42
N THR A 11 -6.59 -29.19 2.75
CA THR A 11 -5.67 -29.08 3.91
C THR A 11 -6.38 -29.38 5.23
N SER A 12 -7.60 -28.89 5.42
CA SER A 12 -8.34 -29.07 6.66
C SER A 12 -8.69 -30.53 6.99
N VAL A 13 -8.83 -31.39 5.99
CA VAL A 13 -9.12 -32.82 6.17
C VAL A 13 -7.92 -33.63 6.65
N TRP A 14 -6.69 -33.14 6.37
CA TRP A 14 -5.47 -33.85 6.73
C TRP A 14 -4.95 -33.54 8.14
N TYR A 15 -5.32 -32.39 8.73
CA TYR A 15 -4.78 -31.93 10.00
C TYR A 15 -5.85 -31.82 11.09
N PRO A 16 -5.56 -32.23 12.35
CA PRO A 16 -6.45 -32.07 13.46
C PRO A 16 -6.64 -30.58 13.81
N LYS A 17 -7.71 -30.26 14.53
CA LYS A 17 -8.17 -28.89 14.82
C LYS A 17 -7.08 -28.02 15.46
N GLU A 18 -6.25 -28.60 16.31
CA GLU A 18 -5.17 -27.93 17.05
C GLU A 18 -4.04 -27.44 16.12
N TRP A 19 -3.86 -28.07 14.97
CA TRP A 19 -2.80 -27.78 14.00
C TRP A 19 -3.31 -27.11 12.72
N GLN A 20 -4.60 -26.93 12.60
CA GLN A 20 -5.20 -26.38 11.37
C GLN A 20 -4.78 -24.93 11.11
N GLY A 21 -4.54 -24.12 12.17
CA GLY A 21 -4.03 -22.76 11.99
C GLY A 21 -2.67 -22.74 11.30
N ARG A 22 -1.74 -23.59 11.77
CA ARG A 22 -0.40 -23.74 11.16
C ARG A 22 -0.50 -24.28 9.73
N ALA A 23 -1.26 -25.35 9.54
CA ALA A 23 -1.39 -25.99 8.23
C ALA A 23 -2.00 -25.04 7.17
N LEU A 24 -3.07 -24.34 7.51
CA LEU A 24 -3.70 -23.34 6.66
C LEU A 24 -2.82 -22.09 6.47
N GLY A 25 -2.02 -21.73 7.48
CA GLY A 25 -1.01 -20.67 7.39
C GLY A 25 0.08 -21.02 6.39
N ILE A 26 0.64 -22.24 6.47
CA ILE A 26 1.66 -22.75 5.54
C ILE A 26 1.08 -22.86 4.11
N PHE A 27 -0.11 -23.43 3.95
CA PHE A 27 -0.80 -23.47 2.67
C PHE A 27 -0.96 -22.06 2.08
N GLY A 28 -1.40 -21.11 2.92
CA GLY A 28 -1.58 -19.72 2.51
C GLY A 28 -0.29 -18.97 2.19
N MET A 29 0.87 -19.47 2.62
CA MET A 29 2.19 -18.95 2.27
C MET A 29 2.45 -19.00 0.74
N GLY A 30 1.75 -19.89 0.01
CA GLY A 30 1.78 -19.93 -1.45
C GLY A 30 1.46 -18.60 -2.13
N ASN A 31 0.76 -17.68 -1.46
CA ASN A 31 0.57 -16.30 -1.94
C ASN A 31 1.89 -15.51 -2.10
N ALA A 32 2.99 -15.95 -1.48
CA ALA A 32 4.32 -15.38 -1.73
C ALA A 32 4.78 -15.52 -3.19
N GLY A 33 4.20 -16.48 -3.96
CA GLY A 33 4.44 -16.61 -5.39
C GLY A 33 4.07 -15.35 -6.18
N ALA A 34 3.01 -14.64 -5.78
CA ALA A 34 2.67 -13.35 -6.40
C ALA A 34 3.76 -12.29 -6.17
N ALA A 35 4.39 -12.28 -4.99
CA ALA A 35 5.49 -11.38 -4.69
C ALA A 35 6.73 -11.71 -5.54
N ILE A 36 7.04 -12.99 -5.73
CA ILE A 36 8.13 -13.43 -6.59
C ILE A 36 7.88 -12.97 -8.03
N THR A 37 6.65 -13.11 -8.52
CA THR A 37 6.25 -12.59 -9.83
C THR A 37 6.45 -11.09 -9.93
N THR A 38 5.99 -10.32 -8.95
CA THR A 38 6.14 -8.83 -8.93
C THR A 38 7.61 -8.42 -8.93
N PHE A 39 8.48 -9.20 -8.31
CA PHE A 39 9.92 -8.97 -8.30
C PHE A 39 10.58 -9.31 -9.65
N MET A 40 10.27 -10.47 -10.20
CA MET A 40 10.95 -10.98 -11.41
C MET A 40 10.38 -10.41 -12.71
N ALA A 41 9.07 -10.20 -12.79
CA ALA A 41 8.40 -9.83 -14.03
C ALA A 41 8.92 -8.51 -14.65
N PRO A 42 9.19 -7.42 -13.91
CA PRO A 42 9.74 -6.20 -14.47
C PRO A 42 11.10 -6.40 -15.15
N SER A 43 11.98 -7.17 -14.52
CA SER A 43 13.33 -7.46 -15.07
C SER A 43 13.23 -8.34 -16.31
N LEU A 44 12.41 -9.40 -16.28
CA LEU A 44 12.18 -10.28 -17.43
C LEU A 44 11.54 -9.52 -18.60
N LEU A 45 10.56 -8.66 -18.32
CA LEU A 45 9.95 -7.83 -19.36
C LEU A 45 10.93 -6.89 -20.03
N ASN A 46 11.81 -6.26 -19.24
CA ASN A 46 12.86 -5.41 -19.80
C ASN A 46 13.79 -6.21 -20.72
N GLU A 47 14.24 -7.40 -20.31
CA GLU A 47 15.13 -8.24 -21.07
C GLU A 47 14.47 -8.75 -22.38
N PHE A 48 13.25 -9.25 -22.29
CA PHE A 48 12.49 -9.72 -23.48
C PHE A 48 12.16 -8.59 -24.45
N SER A 49 12.02 -7.34 -23.96
CA SER A 49 11.74 -6.18 -24.78
C SER A 49 12.98 -5.65 -25.51
N ILE A 50 14.20 -6.05 -25.11
CA ILE A 50 15.44 -5.74 -25.85
C ILE A 50 15.47 -6.53 -27.16
N ASP A 51 15.12 -7.82 -27.13
CA ASP A 51 15.16 -8.71 -28.28
C ASP A 51 13.95 -8.48 -29.22
N ASP A 52 12.76 -8.29 -28.69
CA ASP A 52 11.54 -7.98 -29.46
C ASP A 52 10.68 -6.92 -28.74
N PRO A 53 10.85 -5.64 -29.07
CA PRO A 53 10.12 -4.54 -28.42
C PRO A 53 8.58 -4.62 -28.54
N GLN A 54 8.06 -5.29 -29.59
CA GLN A 54 6.63 -5.35 -29.85
C GLN A 54 5.96 -6.57 -29.20
N ASN A 55 6.63 -7.73 -29.15
CA ASN A 55 6.02 -8.99 -28.73
C ASN A 55 6.71 -9.66 -27.53
N GLY A 56 7.86 -9.16 -27.07
CA GLY A 56 8.65 -9.73 -25.98
C GLY A 56 7.82 -9.98 -24.70
N TRP A 57 6.85 -9.11 -24.40
CA TRP A 57 5.94 -9.28 -23.26
C TRP A 57 5.13 -10.58 -23.30
N LYS A 58 4.88 -11.17 -24.49
CA LYS A 58 4.11 -12.41 -24.66
C LYS A 58 4.84 -13.64 -24.11
N LEU A 59 6.17 -13.59 -24.00
CA LEU A 59 6.95 -14.69 -23.45
C LEU A 59 6.67 -14.92 -21.96
N LEU A 60 6.37 -13.88 -21.21
CA LEU A 60 6.11 -13.99 -19.79
C LEU A 60 4.90 -14.90 -19.47
N PRO A 61 3.70 -14.69 -20.02
CA PRO A 61 2.58 -15.62 -19.86
C PRO A 61 2.87 -17.04 -20.28
N VAL A 62 3.66 -17.25 -21.34
CA VAL A 62 4.03 -18.60 -21.82
C VAL A 62 4.90 -19.32 -20.79
N ILE A 63 5.89 -18.65 -20.21
CA ILE A 63 6.73 -19.20 -19.14
C ILE A 63 5.88 -19.62 -17.94
N TYR A 64 4.94 -18.78 -17.52
CA TYR A 64 4.03 -19.12 -16.42
C TYR A 64 3.09 -20.28 -16.76
N ALA A 65 2.60 -20.35 -17.98
CA ALA A 65 1.77 -21.49 -18.43
C ALA A 65 2.55 -22.80 -18.38
N CYS A 66 3.78 -22.82 -18.87
CA CYS A 66 4.65 -24.00 -18.78
C CYS A 66 4.93 -24.40 -17.32
N ALA A 67 5.24 -23.44 -16.45
CA ALA A 67 5.47 -23.70 -15.04
C ALA A 67 4.23 -24.26 -14.34
N LEU A 68 3.04 -23.75 -14.65
CA LEU A 68 1.77 -24.28 -14.12
C LEU A 68 1.50 -25.71 -14.56
N ILE A 69 1.79 -26.08 -15.82
CA ILE A 69 1.65 -27.44 -16.31
C ILE A 69 2.58 -28.38 -15.53
N VAL A 70 3.85 -28.01 -15.38
CA VAL A 70 4.84 -28.81 -14.64
C VAL A 70 4.39 -29.00 -13.18
N ILE A 71 4.00 -27.94 -12.49
CA ILE A 71 3.50 -27.99 -11.11
C ILE A 71 2.22 -28.85 -11.03
N GLY A 72 1.31 -28.74 -12.00
CA GLY A 72 0.11 -29.55 -12.09
C GLY A 72 0.40 -31.04 -12.18
N VAL A 73 1.37 -31.43 -13.00
CA VAL A 73 1.82 -32.83 -13.12
C VAL A 73 2.45 -33.33 -11.81
N ILE A 74 3.33 -32.52 -11.19
CA ILE A 74 3.93 -32.84 -9.90
C ILE A 74 2.83 -33.03 -8.84
N PHE A 75 1.84 -32.15 -8.80
CA PHE A 75 0.73 -32.26 -7.87
C PHE A 75 -0.07 -33.54 -8.06
N LEU A 76 -0.37 -33.92 -9.29
CA LEU A 76 -1.09 -35.19 -9.60
C LEU A 76 -0.33 -36.43 -9.15
N ILE A 77 1.00 -36.43 -9.27
CA ILE A 77 1.85 -37.58 -8.90
C ILE A 77 1.98 -37.70 -7.37
N PHE A 78 2.19 -36.60 -6.68
CA PHE A 78 2.56 -36.61 -5.25
C PHE A 78 1.39 -36.48 -4.29
N THR A 79 0.19 -36.03 -4.73
CA THR A 79 -0.95 -35.87 -3.83
C THR A 79 -1.86 -37.08 -3.80
N LYS A 80 -2.41 -37.37 -2.61
CA LYS A 80 -3.40 -38.41 -2.39
C LYS A 80 -4.71 -37.79 -1.94
N ASN A 81 -5.83 -38.31 -2.42
CA ASN A 81 -7.15 -37.90 -1.98
C ASN A 81 -7.49 -38.56 -0.64
N LYS A 82 -7.94 -37.75 0.31
CA LYS A 82 -8.55 -38.20 1.57
C LYS A 82 -10.02 -37.78 1.57
N LYS A 83 -10.92 -38.75 1.75
CA LYS A 83 -12.36 -38.44 1.87
C LYS A 83 -12.59 -37.66 3.17
N ALA A 84 -13.26 -36.52 3.08
CA ALA A 84 -13.78 -35.83 4.27
C ALA A 84 -14.84 -36.73 4.92
N ASP A 85 -14.82 -36.81 6.26
CA ASP A 85 -15.90 -37.45 6.99
C ASP A 85 -17.20 -36.74 6.60
N LYS A 86 -18.10 -37.54 6.02
CA LYS A 86 -19.41 -37.25 5.47
C LYS A 86 -19.97 -35.85 5.73
N SER A 87 -19.83 -34.97 4.76
CA SER A 87 -20.78 -33.90 4.53
C SER A 87 -21.50 -34.19 3.20
N ASN A 88 -22.49 -35.04 3.21
CA ASN A 88 -23.46 -35.23 2.11
C ASN A 88 -24.45 -34.05 2.07
N LYS A 89 -24.01 -32.84 2.38
CA LYS A 89 -24.87 -31.66 2.35
C LYS A 89 -25.18 -31.28 0.92
N SER A 90 -26.45 -31.05 0.63
CA SER A 90 -26.91 -30.50 -0.63
C SER A 90 -26.43 -29.04 -0.80
N ILE A 91 -26.34 -28.55 -2.04
CA ILE A 91 -25.95 -27.17 -2.34
C ILE A 91 -26.80 -26.14 -1.54
N PRO A 92 -28.14 -26.28 -1.41
CA PRO A 92 -28.94 -25.38 -0.60
C PRO A 92 -28.56 -25.39 0.89
N GLU A 93 -28.20 -26.55 1.44
CA GLU A 93 -27.73 -26.66 2.83
C GLU A 93 -26.38 -26.00 3.03
N MET A 94 -25.47 -26.11 2.06
CA MET A 94 -24.20 -25.38 2.07
C MET A 94 -24.43 -23.87 2.05
N LEU A 95 -25.33 -23.39 1.21
CA LEU A 95 -25.69 -21.98 1.14
C LEU A 95 -26.42 -21.48 2.40
N SER A 96 -27.03 -22.36 3.17
CA SER A 96 -27.68 -21.97 4.45
C SER A 96 -26.69 -21.41 5.46
N THR A 97 -25.39 -21.74 5.37
CA THR A 97 -24.34 -21.17 6.21
C THR A 97 -24.20 -19.65 6.04
N LEU A 98 -24.58 -19.09 4.88
CA LEU A 98 -24.62 -17.64 4.63
C LEU A 98 -25.64 -16.91 5.52
N LYS A 99 -26.61 -17.61 6.12
CA LYS A 99 -27.54 -17.02 7.08
C LYS A 99 -26.85 -16.69 8.41
N SER A 100 -25.66 -17.27 8.66
CA SER A 100 -24.89 -17.00 9.87
C SER A 100 -24.17 -15.66 9.81
N THR A 101 -24.48 -14.74 10.71
CA THR A 101 -23.77 -13.44 10.86
C THR A 101 -22.26 -13.62 11.06
N ARG A 102 -21.83 -14.77 11.62
CA ARG A 102 -20.40 -15.07 11.81
C ARG A 102 -19.65 -15.21 10.48
N VAL A 103 -20.26 -15.82 9.47
CA VAL A 103 -19.67 -15.97 8.13
C VAL A 103 -19.40 -14.59 7.52
N TRP A 104 -20.38 -13.69 7.58
CA TRP A 104 -20.23 -12.31 7.11
C TRP A 104 -19.16 -11.53 7.88
N ARG A 105 -19.08 -11.74 9.20
CA ARG A 105 -18.02 -11.12 10.02
C ARG A 105 -16.63 -11.62 9.62
N PHE A 106 -16.47 -12.92 9.40
CA PHE A 106 -15.20 -13.49 8.94
C PHE A 106 -14.87 -13.04 7.51
N GLY A 107 -15.88 -12.94 6.63
CA GLY A 107 -15.75 -12.34 5.32
C GLY A 107 -15.26 -10.89 5.40
N ALA A 108 -15.85 -10.06 6.26
CA ALA A 108 -15.42 -8.68 6.49
C ALA A 108 -13.98 -8.61 7.03
N TYR A 109 -13.59 -9.48 7.96
CA TYR A 109 -12.21 -9.55 8.42
C TYR A 109 -11.25 -9.91 7.27
N TYR A 110 -11.63 -10.87 6.43
CA TYR A 110 -10.81 -11.29 5.31
C TYR A 110 -10.73 -10.20 4.23
N PHE A 111 -11.82 -9.51 3.97
CA PHE A 111 -11.83 -8.32 3.10
C PHE A 111 -10.82 -7.26 3.59
N LEU A 112 -10.78 -6.98 4.91
CA LEU A 112 -9.83 -6.01 5.46
C LEU A 112 -8.38 -6.47 5.34
N VAL A 113 -8.07 -7.74 5.65
CA VAL A 113 -6.66 -8.19 5.68
C VAL A 113 -6.16 -8.77 4.35
N PHE A 114 -7.06 -9.23 3.46
CA PHE A 114 -6.71 -9.79 2.17
C PHE A 114 -7.14 -8.90 1.02
N GLY A 115 -8.37 -8.40 0.99
CA GLY A 115 -8.84 -7.50 -0.06
C GLY A 115 -8.01 -6.23 -0.14
N LEU A 116 -7.78 -5.56 1.01
CA LEU A 116 -6.89 -4.39 1.06
C LEU A 116 -5.44 -4.75 0.71
N PHE A 117 -4.95 -5.93 1.12
CA PHE A 117 -3.62 -6.39 0.74
C PHE A 117 -3.48 -6.51 -0.79
N VAL A 118 -4.48 -7.08 -1.46
CA VAL A 118 -4.48 -7.21 -2.94
C VAL A 118 -4.52 -5.84 -3.59
N ALA A 119 -5.38 -4.93 -3.11
CA ALA A 119 -5.48 -3.57 -3.61
C ALA A 119 -4.13 -2.83 -3.46
N TYR A 120 -3.50 -2.90 -2.30
CA TYR A 120 -2.17 -2.31 -2.07
C TYR A 120 -1.10 -2.95 -2.95
N SER A 121 -1.07 -4.28 -3.08
CA SER A 121 -0.09 -4.97 -3.93
C SER A 121 -0.13 -4.50 -5.38
N GLN A 122 -1.32 -4.19 -5.90
CA GLN A 122 -1.49 -3.68 -7.26
C GLN A 122 -1.17 -2.18 -7.37
N TRP A 123 -1.50 -1.41 -6.33
CA TRP A 123 -1.34 0.05 -6.34
C TRP A 123 0.06 0.52 -5.98
N LEU A 124 0.83 -0.22 -5.18
CA LEU A 124 2.14 0.21 -4.69
C LEU A 124 3.14 0.47 -5.81
N LEU A 125 3.22 -0.40 -6.83
CA LEU A 125 4.14 -0.21 -7.95
C LEU A 125 3.87 1.11 -8.69
N PRO A 126 2.66 1.39 -9.19
CA PRO A 126 2.38 2.68 -9.82
C PRO A 126 2.49 3.85 -8.84
N ASN A 127 2.21 3.66 -7.55
CA ASN A 127 2.39 4.72 -6.56
C ASN A 127 3.86 5.10 -6.38
N PHE A 128 4.78 4.13 -6.27
CA PHE A 128 6.21 4.43 -6.20
C PHE A 128 6.73 5.10 -7.46
N MET A 129 6.28 4.66 -8.64
CA MET A 129 6.68 5.28 -9.91
C MET A 129 6.16 6.71 -10.04
N ASN A 130 4.89 6.96 -9.74
CA ASN A 130 4.25 8.25 -9.97
C ASN A 130 4.58 9.30 -8.90
N THR A 131 4.60 8.86 -7.62
CA THR A 131 4.81 9.78 -6.48
C THR A 131 6.30 10.02 -6.22
N TYR A 132 7.11 8.96 -6.25
CA TYR A 132 8.53 9.01 -5.91
C TYR A 132 9.46 8.91 -7.12
N ARG A 133 8.90 8.87 -8.34
CA ARG A 133 9.64 8.81 -9.62
C ARG A 133 10.67 7.68 -9.69
N THR A 134 10.36 6.54 -9.07
CA THR A 134 11.22 5.35 -9.12
C THR A 134 11.12 4.67 -10.49
N THR A 135 12.14 3.89 -10.82
CA THR A 135 12.09 3.03 -12.02
C THR A 135 11.10 1.88 -11.81
N LEU A 136 10.66 1.25 -12.90
CA LEU A 136 9.77 0.07 -12.86
C LEU A 136 10.36 -1.05 -11.99
N VAL A 137 11.66 -1.30 -12.11
CA VAL A 137 12.37 -2.34 -11.34
C VAL A 137 12.40 -1.99 -9.84
N MET A 138 12.74 -0.74 -9.49
CA MET A 138 12.72 -0.31 -8.09
C MET A 138 11.32 -0.32 -7.49
N GLY A 139 10.31 0.14 -8.23
CA GLY A 139 8.92 0.09 -7.79
C GLY A 139 8.44 -1.34 -7.56
N GLY A 140 8.82 -2.28 -8.45
CA GLY A 140 8.56 -3.71 -8.30
C GLY A 140 9.25 -4.31 -7.06
N MET A 141 10.50 -3.91 -6.81
CA MET A 141 11.23 -4.33 -5.61
C MET A 141 10.54 -3.85 -4.33
N PHE A 142 10.13 -2.60 -4.26
CA PHE A 142 9.42 -2.04 -3.09
C PHE A 142 8.05 -2.69 -2.88
N ALA A 143 7.29 -2.93 -3.95
CA ALA A 143 6.03 -3.67 -3.87
C ALA A 143 6.25 -5.12 -3.40
N THR A 144 7.37 -5.73 -3.77
CA THR A 144 7.77 -7.07 -3.28
C THR A 144 8.14 -7.05 -1.80
N MET A 145 8.82 -6.01 -1.31
CA MET A 145 9.12 -5.84 0.12
C MET A 145 7.87 -5.74 1.00
N PHE A 146 6.74 -5.31 0.45
CA PHE A 146 5.44 -5.37 1.11
C PHE A 146 4.82 -6.78 1.04
N SER A 147 4.78 -7.37 -0.13
CA SER A 147 3.97 -8.56 -0.41
C SER A 147 4.65 -9.86 0.03
N LEU A 148 5.98 -9.98 -0.11
CA LEU A 148 6.73 -11.18 0.24
C LEU A 148 6.71 -11.45 1.76
N PRO A 149 7.06 -10.51 2.64
CA PRO A 149 6.96 -10.72 4.08
C PRO A 149 5.53 -11.04 4.51
N SER A 150 4.53 -10.38 3.93
CA SER A 150 3.11 -10.66 4.20
C SER A 150 2.69 -12.08 3.83
N GLY A 151 3.24 -12.63 2.76
CA GLY A 151 3.03 -14.02 2.36
C GLY A 151 3.66 -15.02 3.34
N VAL A 152 4.94 -14.83 3.65
CA VAL A 152 5.74 -15.75 4.49
C VAL A 152 5.28 -15.73 5.95
N ILE A 153 5.04 -14.55 6.52
CA ILE A 153 4.64 -14.40 7.93
C ILE A 153 3.29 -15.06 8.25
N ARG A 154 2.52 -15.42 7.23
CA ARG A 154 1.23 -16.10 7.38
C ARG A 154 1.37 -17.43 8.12
N ALA A 155 2.45 -18.19 7.90
CA ALA A 155 2.71 -19.41 8.66
C ALA A 155 2.87 -19.10 10.17
N PHE A 156 3.61 -18.05 10.50
CA PHE A 156 3.76 -17.58 11.88
C PHE A 156 2.44 -17.06 12.46
N GLY A 157 1.63 -16.37 11.67
CA GLY A 157 0.27 -15.96 12.06
C GLY A 157 -0.63 -17.13 12.41
N GLY A 158 -0.52 -18.25 11.68
CA GLY A 158 -1.19 -19.50 12.01
C GLY A 158 -0.75 -20.08 13.37
N TYR A 159 0.55 -20.11 13.63
CA TYR A 159 1.10 -20.52 14.91
C TYR A 159 0.62 -19.62 16.07
N LEU A 160 0.66 -18.31 15.91
CA LEU A 160 0.13 -17.38 16.91
C LEU A 160 -1.35 -17.60 17.20
N SER A 161 -2.12 -17.87 16.15
CA SER A 161 -3.56 -18.11 16.27
C SER A 161 -3.90 -19.43 16.98
N ASP A 162 -3.07 -20.46 16.78
CA ASP A 162 -3.18 -21.73 17.52
C ASP A 162 -2.83 -21.53 19.00
N LYS A 163 -1.79 -20.71 19.30
CA LYS A 163 -1.28 -20.52 20.68
C LYS A 163 -2.13 -19.56 21.51
N TYR A 164 -2.53 -18.42 20.94
CA TYR A 164 -3.20 -17.33 21.69
C TYR A 164 -4.69 -17.21 21.39
N GLY A 165 -5.18 -17.94 20.40
CA GLY A 165 -6.54 -17.88 19.89
C GLY A 165 -6.71 -16.82 18.80
N ALA A 166 -7.42 -17.19 17.74
CA ALA A 166 -7.62 -16.38 16.54
C ALA A 166 -8.21 -14.99 16.85
N ARG A 167 -9.12 -14.90 17.82
CA ARG A 167 -9.79 -13.65 18.21
C ARG A 167 -8.81 -12.60 18.76
N LYS A 168 -7.89 -13.00 19.64
CA LYS A 168 -6.89 -12.09 20.23
C LYS A 168 -5.94 -11.60 19.15
N VAL A 169 -5.47 -12.51 18.28
CA VAL A 169 -4.59 -12.18 17.18
C VAL A 169 -5.26 -11.18 16.23
N MET A 170 -6.56 -11.34 15.92
CA MET A 170 -7.28 -10.37 15.10
C MET A 170 -7.36 -8.98 15.74
N TYR A 171 -7.54 -8.87 17.06
CA TYR A 171 -7.49 -7.57 17.74
C TYR A 171 -6.13 -6.89 17.61
N TRP A 172 -5.03 -7.64 17.72
CA TRP A 172 -3.69 -7.09 17.52
C TRP A 172 -3.50 -6.62 16.06
N VAL A 173 -3.94 -7.43 15.11
CA VAL A 173 -3.83 -7.09 13.67
C VAL A 173 -4.65 -5.84 13.34
N LEU A 174 -5.91 -5.79 13.73
CA LEU A 174 -6.76 -4.63 13.42
C LEU A 174 -6.29 -3.38 14.15
N GLY A 175 -5.88 -3.48 15.42
CA GLY A 175 -5.33 -2.36 16.19
C GLY A 175 -4.05 -1.81 15.56
N SER A 176 -3.10 -2.68 15.24
CA SER A 176 -1.87 -2.25 14.55
C SER A 176 -2.15 -1.65 13.16
N THR A 177 -3.10 -2.20 12.42
CA THR A 177 -3.51 -1.66 11.11
C THR A 177 -4.05 -0.24 11.26
N VAL A 178 -4.91 0.02 12.24
CA VAL A 178 -5.45 1.38 12.50
C VAL A 178 -4.31 2.34 12.81
N ILE A 179 -3.41 2.01 13.73
CA ILE A 179 -2.28 2.88 14.10
C ILE A 179 -1.38 3.15 12.88
N LEU A 180 -0.98 2.12 12.15
CA LEU A 180 -0.11 2.26 10.98
C LEU A 180 -0.79 3.05 9.85
N SER A 181 -2.11 2.87 9.67
CA SER A 181 -2.87 3.66 8.69
C SER A 181 -2.92 5.14 9.03
N PHE A 182 -3.06 5.49 10.32
CA PHE A 182 -2.96 6.88 10.76
C PHE A 182 -1.57 7.48 10.47
N LEU A 183 -0.51 6.71 10.68
CA LEU A 183 0.85 7.16 10.34
C LEU A 183 1.05 7.33 8.83
N LEU A 184 0.37 6.52 8.00
CA LEU A 184 0.39 6.67 6.54
C LEU A 184 -0.42 7.87 6.03
N MET A 185 -1.32 8.42 6.85
CA MET A 185 -2.09 9.62 6.51
C MET A 185 -1.27 10.91 6.59
N ILE A 186 0.04 10.87 6.85
CA ILE A 186 0.91 12.06 6.87
C ILE A 186 0.77 12.75 5.51
N PRO A 187 0.11 13.91 5.44
CA PRO A 187 -0.29 14.51 4.17
C PRO A 187 0.92 15.09 3.47
N ARG A 188 1.00 14.89 2.16
CA ARG A 188 1.77 15.74 1.28
C ARG A 188 1.16 17.14 1.37
N MET A 189 1.93 18.13 1.84
CA MET A 189 1.48 19.51 1.95
C MET A 189 2.21 20.37 0.93
N ASP A 190 1.44 21.09 0.14
CA ASP A 190 1.93 22.11 -0.77
C ASP A 190 1.01 23.33 -0.61
N VAL A 191 1.35 24.19 0.34
CA VAL A 191 0.48 25.27 0.79
C VAL A 191 1.16 26.61 0.57
N LEU A 192 0.48 27.51 -0.16
CA LEU A 192 0.85 28.90 -0.30
C LEU A 192 0.06 29.76 0.69
N THR A 193 0.76 30.45 1.57
CA THR A 193 0.16 31.35 2.56
C THR A 193 0.72 32.75 2.42
N ALA A 194 0.04 33.77 3.00
CA ALA A 194 0.55 35.08 3.09
C ALA A 194 1.83 35.11 3.94
N GLY A 195 2.86 35.74 3.43
CA GLY A 195 4.15 35.96 4.10
C GLY A 195 4.37 37.42 4.45
N PRO A 196 5.50 37.73 5.07
CA PRO A 196 5.86 39.12 5.38
C PRO A 196 6.10 39.91 4.10
N GLY A 197 5.22 40.88 3.84
CA GLY A 197 5.34 41.81 2.72
C GLY A 197 6.25 43.01 3.01
N VAL A 198 6.54 43.79 1.99
CA VAL A 198 7.27 45.05 2.09
C VAL A 198 6.30 46.21 1.92
N SER A 199 6.31 47.15 2.85
CA SER A 199 5.44 48.35 2.81
C SER A 199 6.27 49.63 2.71
N ALA A 200 5.71 50.65 2.07
CA ALA A 200 6.33 51.97 1.94
C ALA A 200 6.55 52.65 3.30
N GLY A 201 7.77 52.97 3.62
CA GLY A 201 8.09 53.70 4.86
C GLY A 201 7.73 55.18 4.81
N LYS A 202 7.60 55.78 3.65
CA LYS A 202 7.24 57.18 3.39
C LYS A 202 6.30 57.29 2.19
N LYS A 203 5.64 58.47 2.04
CA LYS A 203 4.95 58.81 0.79
C LYS A 203 6.00 59.22 -0.24
N GLY A 204 5.83 58.88 -1.49
CA GLY A 204 6.70 59.27 -2.58
C GLY A 204 6.31 58.62 -3.91
N VAL A 205 7.13 58.83 -4.94
CA VAL A 205 6.96 58.25 -6.28
C VAL A 205 7.96 57.10 -6.44
N ILE A 206 7.50 56.03 -7.02
CA ILE A 206 8.37 54.87 -7.30
C ILE A 206 9.25 55.22 -8.50
N THR A 207 10.57 55.33 -8.29
CA THR A 207 11.55 55.65 -9.32
C THR A 207 12.11 54.44 -10.04
N GLU A 208 12.22 53.31 -9.33
CA GLU A 208 12.74 52.04 -9.90
C GLU A 208 12.04 50.85 -9.31
N VAL A 209 11.73 49.87 -10.16
CA VAL A 209 11.16 48.57 -9.78
C VAL A 209 12.03 47.45 -10.33
N SER A 210 12.57 46.62 -9.45
CA SER A 210 13.37 45.45 -9.78
C SER A 210 12.84 44.22 -9.02
N ALA A 211 13.20 43.01 -9.45
CA ALA A 211 12.87 41.79 -8.74
C ALA A 211 13.44 41.70 -7.32
N THR A 212 14.48 42.49 -7.01
CA THR A 212 15.20 42.49 -5.73
C THR A 212 15.08 43.77 -4.95
N ASN A 213 14.56 44.85 -5.57
CA ASN A 213 14.48 46.14 -4.95
C ASN A 213 13.35 47.00 -5.54
N VAL A 214 12.70 47.78 -4.68
CA VAL A 214 11.78 48.86 -5.07
C VAL A 214 12.30 50.17 -4.47
N ARG A 215 12.54 51.19 -5.32
CA ARG A 215 13.04 52.48 -4.88
C ARG A 215 11.93 53.53 -4.89
N ILE A 216 11.80 54.24 -3.79
CA ILE A 216 10.88 55.40 -3.64
C ILE A 216 11.75 56.66 -3.47
N ASP A 217 11.74 57.53 -4.45
CA ASP A 217 12.67 58.68 -4.55
C ASP A 217 14.14 58.19 -4.39
N ASP A 218 14.79 58.51 -3.25
CA ASP A 218 16.17 58.11 -2.96
C ASP A 218 16.30 56.95 -1.97
N LYS A 219 15.20 56.29 -1.59
CA LYS A 219 15.23 55.21 -0.58
C LYS A 219 14.92 53.87 -1.21
N ASP A 220 15.78 52.91 -0.92
CA ASP A 220 15.64 51.53 -1.33
C ASP A 220 14.84 50.70 -0.35
N PHE A 221 13.97 49.82 -0.89
CA PHE A 221 13.18 48.84 -0.16
C PHE A 221 13.52 47.46 -0.74
N PRO A 222 14.36 46.67 -0.08
CA PRO A 222 14.80 45.37 -0.59
C PRO A 222 13.61 44.40 -0.63
N VAL A 223 13.52 43.68 -1.74
CA VAL A 223 12.52 42.65 -2.01
C VAL A 223 13.26 41.32 -2.15
N LYS A 224 12.74 40.31 -1.49
CA LYS A 224 13.30 38.96 -1.54
C LYS A 224 12.75 38.22 -2.75
N PRO A 225 13.57 37.92 -3.78
CA PRO A 225 13.11 37.26 -4.99
C PRO A 225 12.75 35.81 -4.71
N LYS A 226 11.92 35.22 -5.58
CA LYS A 226 11.64 33.78 -5.58
C LYS A 226 12.91 33.02 -6.01
N VAL A 227 13.50 32.29 -5.08
CA VAL A 227 14.60 31.38 -5.35
C VAL A 227 14.04 29.96 -5.36
N GLU A 228 14.09 29.29 -6.49
CA GLU A 228 13.80 27.86 -6.55
C GLU A 228 14.96 27.10 -5.90
N LYS A 229 14.80 26.81 -4.60
CA LYS A 229 15.70 25.86 -3.95
C LYS A 229 15.35 24.47 -4.45
N VAL A 230 16.25 23.84 -5.19
CA VAL A 230 16.19 22.41 -5.44
C VAL A 230 16.36 21.72 -4.08
N ILE A 231 15.27 21.13 -3.58
CA ILE A 231 15.30 20.34 -2.36
C ILE A 231 15.83 18.97 -2.76
N GLU A 232 17.11 18.72 -2.53
CA GLU A 232 17.69 17.39 -2.71
C GLU A 232 17.20 16.48 -1.57
N GLY A 233 16.45 15.45 -1.95
CA GLY A 233 15.86 14.47 -1.02
C GLY A 233 14.48 14.87 -0.48
N SER A 234 13.75 13.91 0.05
CA SER A 234 12.47 14.14 0.73
C SER A 234 12.74 14.54 2.18
N PRO A 235 12.47 15.77 2.59
CA PRO A 235 12.70 16.22 3.98
C PRO A 235 11.72 15.49 4.92
N ILE A 236 12.21 15.14 6.12
CA ILE A 236 11.37 14.56 7.18
C ILE A 236 10.44 15.62 7.78
N PHE A 237 10.82 16.91 7.71
CA PHE A 237 10.06 18.02 8.24
C PHE A 237 9.65 19.00 7.12
N PRO A 238 8.54 19.75 7.29
CA PRO A 238 8.12 20.75 6.32
C PRO A 238 9.20 21.79 6.03
N VAL A 239 9.48 22.02 4.76
CA VAL A 239 10.39 23.07 4.31
C VAL A 239 9.58 24.32 4.02
N LYS A 240 10.02 25.44 4.62
CA LYS A 240 9.39 26.74 4.46
C LYS A 240 10.26 27.63 3.59
N ASN A 241 9.74 28.03 2.43
CA ASN A 241 10.34 29.03 1.56
C ASN A 241 9.46 30.29 1.57
N SER A 242 10.08 31.47 1.66
CA SER A 242 9.34 32.73 1.59
C SER A 242 10.03 33.68 0.65
N TRP A 243 9.22 34.35 -0.18
CA TRP A 243 9.65 35.37 -1.12
C TRP A 243 8.64 36.52 -1.14
N GLN A 244 8.94 37.54 -1.92
CA GLN A 244 8.08 38.70 -2.08
C GLN A 244 7.86 38.98 -3.56
N GLU A 245 6.62 39.28 -3.92
CA GLU A 245 6.20 39.58 -5.28
C GLU A 245 5.85 41.06 -5.34
N VAL A 246 6.52 41.84 -6.18
CA VAL A 246 6.26 43.27 -6.33
C VAL A 246 4.87 43.46 -6.89
N VAL A 247 4.08 44.35 -6.29
CA VAL A 247 2.69 44.64 -6.67
C VAL A 247 2.49 46.07 -7.16
N VAL A 248 3.56 46.86 -7.21
CA VAL A 248 3.58 48.26 -7.66
C VAL A 248 4.31 48.44 -8.96
N THR A 249 4.01 49.51 -9.70
CA THR A 249 4.62 49.84 -10.97
C THR A 249 5.49 51.11 -10.87
N GLN A 250 6.44 51.27 -11.80
CA GLN A 250 7.25 52.43 -11.89
C GLN A 250 6.41 53.68 -12.18
N ASN A 251 6.80 54.82 -11.58
CA ASN A 251 6.08 56.09 -11.60
C ASN A 251 4.75 56.10 -10.86
N GLN A 252 4.42 55.09 -10.05
CA GLN A 252 3.24 55.05 -9.22
C GLN A 252 3.48 55.90 -7.95
N GLU A 253 2.52 56.74 -7.60
CA GLU A 253 2.52 57.39 -6.28
C GLU A 253 2.04 56.42 -5.21
N VAL A 254 2.79 56.32 -4.11
CA VAL A 254 2.45 55.44 -2.98
C VAL A 254 2.35 56.24 -1.68
N LYS A 255 1.41 55.82 -0.84
CA LYS A 255 1.21 56.40 0.50
C LYS A 255 2.08 55.68 1.53
N LYS A 256 2.33 56.33 2.67
CA LYS A 256 2.99 55.68 3.80
C LYS A 256 2.20 54.44 4.25
N LYS A 257 2.90 53.31 4.45
CA LYS A 257 2.38 51.95 4.76
C LYS A 257 1.65 51.26 3.59
N GLU A 258 1.65 51.79 2.38
CA GLU A 258 1.14 51.09 1.22
C GLU A 258 2.02 49.89 0.86
N LEU A 259 1.41 48.79 0.40
CA LEU A 259 2.11 47.55 0.13
C LEU A 259 2.88 47.66 -1.18
N LEU A 260 4.22 47.52 -1.12
CA LEU A 260 5.12 47.54 -2.25
C LEU A 260 5.32 46.12 -2.86
N ALA A 261 5.47 45.14 -1.99
CA ALA A 261 5.59 43.76 -2.37
C ALA A 261 4.81 42.86 -1.44
N LYS A 262 4.03 41.97 -2.03
CA LYS A 262 3.23 40.94 -1.33
C LYS A 262 4.16 39.80 -0.91
N GLY A 263 4.17 39.50 0.39
CA GLY A 263 4.88 38.32 0.90
C GLY A 263 4.13 37.04 0.59
N VAL A 264 4.83 36.05 0.10
CA VAL A 264 4.34 34.68 -0.12
C VAL A 264 5.20 33.72 0.68
N THR A 265 4.57 32.82 1.40
CA THR A 265 5.22 31.72 2.11
C THR A 265 4.72 30.41 1.53
N HIS A 266 5.64 29.61 1.02
CA HIS A 266 5.41 28.28 0.51
C HIS A 266 5.87 27.25 1.54
N ILE A 267 4.96 26.42 2.01
CA ILE A 267 5.24 25.29 2.90
C ILE A 267 5.11 24.02 2.07
N HIS A 268 6.22 23.34 1.90
CA HIS A 268 6.29 22.10 1.15
C HIS A 268 6.74 20.97 2.05
N PHE A 269 5.99 19.85 2.01
CA PHE A 269 6.28 18.64 2.72
C PHE A 269 5.96 17.44 1.85
N ASP A 270 6.98 16.68 1.48
CA ASP A 270 6.82 15.37 0.85
C ASP A 270 7.08 14.28 1.87
N ALA A 271 6.16 13.30 1.94
CA ALA A 271 6.38 12.13 2.77
C ALA A 271 7.67 11.41 2.33
N ASN A 272 8.56 11.12 3.29
CA ASN A 272 9.79 10.41 2.99
C ASN A 272 9.49 9.01 2.47
N MET A 273 10.02 8.65 1.30
CA MET A 273 9.81 7.35 0.63
C MET A 273 10.17 6.17 1.53
N TRP A 274 11.25 6.28 2.30
CA TRP A 274 11.71 5.19 3.18
C TRP A 274 10.78 4.99 4.38
N VAL A 275 10.29 6.08 4.97
CA VAL A 275 9.28 6.02 6.05
C VAL A 275 8.00 5.41 5.52
N TYR A 276 7.54 5.83 4.34
CA TYR A 276 6.38 5.24 3.68
C TYR A 276 6.58 3.74 3.44
N LEU A 277 7.73 3.33 2.89
CA LEU A 277 8.05 1.93 2.63
C LEU A 277 8.03 1.09 3.91
N VAL A 278 8.66 1.57 4.99
CA VAL A 278 8.68 0.84 6.27
C VAL A 278 7.27 0.66 6.83
N LEU A 279 6.45 1.71 6.83
CA LEU A 279 5.06 1.64 7.31
C LEU A 279 4.22 0.66 6.48
N VAL A 280 4.39 0.67 5.16
CA VAL A 280 3.70 -0.25 4.27
C VAL A 280 4.14 -1.70 4.51
N ILE A 281 5.43 -1.98 4.71
CA ILE A 281 5.93 -3.31 5.07
C ILE A 281 5.31 -3.79 6.40
N LEU A 282 5.26 -2.94 7.41
CA LEU A 282 4.67 -3.27 8.71
C LEU A 282 3.17 -3.59 8.59
N ILE A 283 2.42 -2.85 7.76
CA ILE A 283 1.02 -3.17 7.46
C ILE A 283 0.93 -4.53 6.75
N GLY A 284 1.79 -4.78 5.77
CA GLY A 284 1.84 -6.06 5.06
C GLY A 284 2.06 -7.24 6.00
N ILE A 285 2.99 -7.12 6.95
CA ILE A 285 3.24 -8.11 8.01
C ILE A 285 1.99 -8.32 8.88
N SER A 286 1.37 -7.24 9.35
CA SER A 286 0.13 -7.31 10.15
C SER A 286 -0.98 -8.04 9.40
N TRP A 287 -1.21 -7.70 8.13
CA TRP A 287 -2.21 -8.37 7.32
C TRP A 287 -1.85 -9.83 7.02
N GLY A 288 -0.55 -10.15 6.87
CA GLY A 288 -0.09 -11.53 6.73
C GLY A 288 -0.50 -12.40 7.92
N ILE A 289 -0.28 -11.92 9.14
CA ILE A 289 -0.73 -12.57 10.38
C ILE A 289 -2.26 -12.68 10.41
N GLY A 290 -2.97 -11.60 10.07
CA GLY A 290 -4.43 -11.54 10.05
C GLY A 290 -5.07 -12.54 9.10
N LYS A 291 -4.50 -12.73 7.91
CA LYS A 291 -4.99 -13.71 6.92
C LYS A 291 -5.04 -15.13 7.49
N ALA A 292 -4.06 -15.53 8.28
CA ALA A 292 -4.05 -16.83 8.96
C ALA A 292 -5.06 -16.87 10.10
N ALA A 293 -5.16 -15.82 10.91
CA ALA A 293 -6.08 -15.74 12.04
C ALA A 293 -7.53 -15.85 11.59
N VAL A 294 -7.92 -15.25 10.47
CA VAL A 294 -9.29 -15.38 9.93
C VAL A 294 -9.60 -16.85 9.63
N TYR A 295 -8.70 -17.55 8.96
CA TYR A 295 -8.95 -18.96 8.63
C TYR A 295 -8.93 -19.88 9.84
N LYS A 296 -8.23 -19.54 10.92
CA LYS A 296 -8.30 -20.29 12.18
C LYS A 296 -9.65 -20.14 12.88
N HIS A 297 -10.37 -19.03 12.72
CA HIS A 297 -11.73 -18.89 13.25
C HIS A 297 -12.70 -19.92 12.66
N ILE A 298 -12.49 -20.33 11.39
CA ILE A 298 -13.46 -21.19 10.70
C ILE A 298 -13.59 -22.54 11.37
N PRO A 299 -12.54 -23.35 11.62
CA PRO A 299 -12.67 -24.63 12.30
C PRO A 299 -13.10 -24.50 13.75
N ASP A 300 -12.88 -23.36 14.40
CA ASP A 300 -13.31 -23.14 15.78
C ASP A 300 -14.83 -23.01 15.89
N TYR A 301 -15.49 -22.40 14.90
CA TYR A 301 -16.94 -22.15 14.90
C TYR A 301 -17.73 -23.04 13.95
N PHE A 302 -17.10 -23.58 12.91
CA PHE A 302 -17.70 -24.40 11.85
C PHE A 302 -16.86 -25.67 11.57
N PRO A 303 -16.64 -26.56 12.57
CA PRO A 303 -15.72 -27.67 12.43
C PRO A 303 -16.11 -28.66 11.32
N ASN A 304 -17.41 -28.81 11.05
CA ASN A 304 -17.91 -29.72 10.02
C ASN A 304 -18.08 -29.08 8.63
N GLU A 305 -17.79 -27.78 8.50
CA GLU A 305 -18.08 -26.98 7.30
C GLU A 305 -16.88 -26.12 6.87
N VAL A 306 -15.67 -26.49 7.32
CA VAL A 306 -14.47 -25.67 7.12
C VAL A 306 -14.23 -25.32 5.66
N GLY A 307 -14.41 -26.29 4.76
CA GLY A 307 -14.23 -26.07 3.32
C GLY A 307 -15.26 -25.10 2.72
N VAL A 308 -16.54 -25.29 3.10
CA VAL A 308 -17.65 -24.46 2.59
C VAL A 308 -17.54 -23.02 3.11
N VAL A 309 -17.40 -22.86 4.42
CA VAL A 309 -17.28 -21.55 5.06
C VAL A 309 -15.96 -20.86 4.65
N GLY A 310 -14.88 -21.63 4.54
CA GLY A 310 -13.59 -21.11 4.05
C GLY A 310 -13.68 -20.59 2.61
N GLY A 311 -14.39 -21.30 1.74
CA GLY A 311 -14.67 -20.86 0.38
C GLY A 311 -15.52 -19.58 0.34
N MET A 312 -16.58 -19.50 1.16
CA MET A 312 -17.43 -18.29 1.24
C MET A 312 -16.66 -17.08 1.78
N VAL A 313 -15.89 -17.27 2.84
CA VAL A 313 -15.03 -16.21 3.39
C VAL A 313 -14.00 -15.75 2.36
N GLY A 314 -13.41 -16.69 1.60
CA GLY A 314 -12.48 -16.37 0.53
C GLY A 314 -13.12 -15.66 -0.67
N LEU A 315 -14.42 -15.84 -0.91
CA LEU A 315 -15.18 -15.15 -1.95
C LEU A 315 -15.51 -13.70 -1.54
N LEU A 316 -15.81 -13.49 -0.24
CA LEU A 316 -16.20 -12.18 0.29
C LEU A 316 -15.00 -11.23 0.48
N GLY A 317 -13.78 -11.74 0.61
CA GLY A 317 -12.54 -10.97 0.79
C GLY A 317 -11.64 -11.01 -0.41
#